data_f72f4e6c716b069989f4febd6bc73fc3
#
_entry.id   f72f4e6c716b069989f4febd6bc73fc3
#
_cell.length_a   1.000
_cell.length_b   1.000
_cell.length_c   1.000
_cell.angle_alpha   90.00
_cell.angle_beta   90.00
_cell.angle_gamma   90.00
#
_symmetry.space_group_name_H-M   'P 1'
#
loop_
_entity.id
_entity.type
_entity.pdbx_description
1 polymer ?
#
loop_
_entity_poly.entity_id
_entity_poly.type
_entity_poly.pdbx_seq_one_letter_code
_entity_poly.pdbx_strand_id
1 'polypeptide(L)'
;MLVTPSAEGTWNLYLIAVHPDRQKQGRGKALLRHVEQMLVERGERVLLVETSGTDDFDYVREFYRKNSYEEEAQIREFYAAGVDKIVFRKALK
;
A
#
# COMPACT_ATOMS: atom_id res chain seq x y z
N MET A 1 2.00 -8.52 7.66
CA MET A 1 1.94 -7.10 7.29
C MET A 1 2.90 -6.33 8.18
N LEU A 2 3.82 -5.63 7.58
CA LEU A 2 4.84 -4.87 8.30
C LEU A 2 4.67 -3.38 8.02
N VAL A 3 4.57 -2.59 9.06
CA VAL A 3 4.45 -1.14 8.96
C VAL A 3 5.65 -0.53 9.68
N THR A 4 6.40 0.34 8.97
CA THR A 4 7.60 0.96 9.53
C THR A 4 7.57 2.47 9.32
N PRO A 5 8.12 3.25 10.27
CA PRO A 5 8.24 4.69 10.08
C PRO A 5 9.29 5.01 9.01
N SER A 6 8.99 5.98 8.13
CA SER A 6 9.90 6.43 7.07
C SER A 6 10.37 7.86 7.31
N ALA A 7 9.52 8.68 7.91
CA ALA A 7 9.80 10.07 8.22
C ALA A 7 8.83 10.51 9.30
N GLU A 8 8.92 11.75 9.75
CA GLU A 8 8.01 12.27 10.76
C GLU A 8 6.55 12.20 10.27
N GLY A 9 5.76 11.33 10.92
CA GLY A 9 4.36 11.15 10.61
C GLY A 9 4.08 10.40 9.31
N THR A 10 5.10 9.83 8.67
CA THR A 10 4.98 9.06 7.44
C THR A 10 5.39 7.61 7.70
N TRP A 11 4.53 6.68 7.31
CA TRP A 11 4.74 5.26 7.52
C TRP A 11 4.66 4.51 6.20
N ASN A 12 5.46 3.44 6.09
CA ASN A 12 5.43 2.54 4.95
C ASN A 12 4.79 1.23 5.33
N LEU A 13 3.89 0.77 4.48
CA LEU A 13 3.29 -0.55 4.61
C LEU A 13 3.98 -1.48 3.63
N TYR A 14 4.64 -2.50 4.15
CA TYR A 14 5.26 -3.54 3.36
C TYR A 14 4.39 -4.78 3.39
N LEU A 15 4.07 -5.30 2.20
CA LEU A 15 3.40 -6.58 2.01
C LEU A 15 2.01 -6.70 2.64
N ILE A 16 1.03 -6.32 1.85
CA ILE A 16 -0.22 -7.04 1.91
C ILE A 16 -0.16 -8.02 0.74
N ALA A 17 0.29 -9.24 0.98
CA ALA A 17 0.16 -10.31 0.01
C ALA A 17 -1.29 -10.78 0.08
N VAL A 18 -2.19 -10.02 -0.53
CA VAL A 18 -3.57 -10.45 -0.62
C VAL A 18 -3.67 -11.33 -1.85
N HIS A 19 -3.80 -12.61 -1.63
CA HIS A 19 -4.05 -13.54 -2.71
C HIS A 19 -5.39 -13.17 -3.37
N PRO A 20 -5.50 -13.22 -4.72
CA PRO A 20 -6.73 -12.83 -5.41
C PRO A 20 -7.99 -13.50 -4.85
N ASP A 21 -7.91 -14.76 -4.49
CA ASP A 21 -9.03 -15.51 -3.94
C ASP A 21 -9.47 -14.99 -2.57
N ARG A 22 -8.57 -14.40 -1.82
CA ARG A 22 -8.85 -13.88 -0.47
C ARG A 22 -9.39 -12.46 -0.50
N GLN A 23 -9.21 -11.74 -1.59
CA GLN A 23 -9.80 -10.41 -1.76
C GLN A 23 -11.32 -10.45 -1.64
N LYS A 24 -11.93 -11.51 -2.13
CA LYS A 24 -13.38 -11.69 -2.09
C LYS A 24 -13.93 -11.81 -0.68
N GLN A 25 -13.07 -12.11 0.29
CA GLN A 25 -13.46 -12.28 1.69
C GLN A 25 -13.29 -10.99 2.49
N GLY A 26 -12.80 -9.92 1.88
CA GLY A 26 -12.61 -8.64 2.55
C GLY A 26 -11.51 -8.59 3.59
N ARG A 27 -10.69 -9.63 3.70
CA ARG A 27 -9.63 -9.69 4.71
C ARG A 27 -8.56 -8.64 4.52
N GLY A 28 -8.15 -8.41 3.26
CA GLY A 28 -7.16 -7.39 2.94
C GLY A 28 -7.66 -6.00 3.33
N LYS A 29 -8.91 -5.72 3.02
CA LYS A 29 -9.54 -4.44 3.36
C LYS A 29 -9.62 -4.26 4.88
N ALA A 30 -10.00 -5.30 5.61
CA ALA A 30 -10.10 -5.24 7.06
C ALA A 30 -8.74 -4.97 7.71
N LEU A 31 -7.69 -5.64 7.24
CA LEU A 31 -6.33 -5.42 7.73
C LEU A 31 -5.85 -4.00 7.43
N LEU A 32 -6.13 -3.52 6.22
CA LEU A 32 -5.74 -2.18 5.81
C LEU A 32 -6.43 -1.13 6.68
N ARG A 33 -7.73 -1.27 6.92
CA ARG A 33 -8.49 -0.36 7.78
C ARG A 33 -7.96 -0.38 9.21
N HIS A 34 -7.58 -1.55 9.72
CA HIS A 34 -7.01 -1.67 11.05
C HIS A 34 -5.71 -0.88 11.18
N VAL A 35 -4.81 -1.01 10.20
CA VAL A 35 -3.55 -0.27 10.18
C VAL A 35 -3.80 1.23 10.08
N GLU A 36 -4.68 1.64 9.18
CA GLU A 36 -5.05 3.06 9.02
C GLU A 36 -5.58 3.63 10.33
N GLN A 37 -6.48 2.91 10.98
CA GLN A 37 -7.07 3.37 12.23
C GLN A 37 -6.04 3.50 13.34
N MET A 38 -5.15 2.52 13.45
CA MET A 38 -4.06 2.56 14.43
C MET A 38 -3.17 3.79 14.23
N LEU A 39 -2.80 4.08 12.99
CA LEU A 39 -1.94 5.22 12.69
C LEU A 39 -2.66 6.54 12.89
N VAL A 40 -3.93 6.62 12.55
CA VAL A 40 -4.76 7.82 12.79
C VAL A 40 -4.82 8.11 14.29
N GLU A 41 -5.05 7.10 15.11
CA GLU A 41 -5.11 7.25 16.56
C GLU A 41 -3.79 7.71 17.16
N ARG A 42 -2.68 7.38 16.51
CA ARG A 42 -1.34 7.82 16.92
C ARG A 42 -1.01 9.23 16.42
N GLY A 43 -1.88 9.84 15.62
CA GLY A 43 -1.65 11.16 15.06
C GLY A 43 -0.71 11.17 13.85
N GLU A 44 -0.52 10.04 13.20
CA GLU A 44 0.35 9.95 12.02
C GLU A 44 -0.30 10.61 10.80
N ARG A 45 0.51 11.07 9.83
CA ARG A 45 0.01 11.91 8.74
C ARG A 45 -0.22 11.19 7.43
N VAL A 46 0.66 10.26 7.07
CA VAL A 46 0.70 9.67 5.72
C VAL A 46 1.06 8.19 5.79
N LEU A 47 0.36 7.39 5.00
CA LEU A 47 0.70 5.98 4.81
C LEU A 47 1.08 5.77 3.34
N LEU A 48 2.24 5.21 3.12
CA LEU A 48 2.74 4.82 1.81
C LEU A 48 2.69 3.32 1.64
N VAL A 49 2.37 2.88 0.43
CA VAL A 49 2.36 1.47 0.07
C VAL A 49 3.17 1.29 -1.20
N GLU A 50 4.11 0.35 -1.18
CA GLU A 50 4.96 0.06 -2.33
C GLU A 50 4.53 -1.26 -2.95
N THR A 51 4.44 -1.29 -4.28
CA THR A 51 4.05 -2.48 -5.03
C THR A 51 4.79 -2.55 -6.36
N SER A 52 4.82 -3.73 -6.97
CA SER A 52 5.40 -3.93 -8.28
C SER A 52 4.48 -3.37 -9.38
N GLY A 53 5.08 -2.89 -10.46
CA GLY A 53 4.35 -2.42 -11.63
C GLY A 53 4.04 -3.49 -12.66
N THR A 54 4.37 -4.75 -12.39
CA THR A 54 4.11 -5.84 -13.34
C THR A 54 2.62 -6.20 -13.41
N ASP A 55 2.22 -6.85 -14.51
CA ASP A 55 0.81 -7.17 -14.76
C ASP A 55 0.21 -8.10 -13.71
N ASP A 56 0.99 -9.00 -13.16
CA ASP A 56 0.53 -9.93 -12.13
C ASP A 56 0.22 -9.23 -10.80
N PHE A 57 0.63 -7.98 -10.64
CA PHE A 57 0.27 -7.16 -9.48
C PHE A 57 -0.83 -6.15 -9.78
N ASP A 58 -1.45 -6.21 -10.96
CA ASP A 58 -2.48 -5.26 -11.35
C ASP A 58 -3.66 -5.27 -10.38
N TYR A 59 -4.05 -6.45 -9.90
CA TYR A 59 -5.14 -6.56 -8.93
C TYR A 59 -4.80 -5.90 -7.58
N VAL A 60 -3.52 -5.91 -7.20
CA VAL A 60 -3.06 -5.25 -5.96
C VAL A 60 -3.18 -3.74 -6.10
N ARG A 61 -2.72 -3.22 -7.23
CA ARG A 61 -2.82 -1.77 -7.49
C ARG A 61 -4.27 -1.33 -7.51
N GLU A 62 -5.15 -2.09 -8.14
CA GLU A 62 -6.57 -1.79 -8.19
C GLU A 62 -7.20 -1.81 -6.79
N PHE A 63 -6.79 -2.75 -5.96
CA PHE A 63 -7.23 -2.83 -4.57
C PHE A 63 -6.91 -1.52 -3.83
N TYR A 64 -5.70 -1.00 -4.00
CA TYR A 64 -5.33 0.26 -3.33
C TYR A 64 -6.11 1.45 -3.88
N ARG A 65 -6.32 1.51 -5.20
CA ARG A 65 -7.13 2.58 -5.79
C ARG A 65 -8.54 2.58 -5.23
N LYS A 66 -9.14 1.40 -5.11
CA LYS A 66 -10.50 1.26 -4.56
C LYS A 66 -10.59 1.62 -3.09
N ASN A 67 -9.47 1.61 -2.37
CA ASN A 67 -9.42 1.96 -0.96
C ASN A 67 -8.89 3.38 -0.74
N SER A 68 -9.00 4.22 -1.76
CA SER A 68 -8.70 5.66 -1.69
C SER A 68 -7.21 5.98 -1.60
N TYR A 69 -6.36 5.12 -2.11
CA TYR A 69 -4.94 5.41 -2.25
C TYR A 69 -4.68 6.04 -3.62
N GLU A 70 -3.78 7.01 -3.64
CA GLU A 70 -3.36 7.69 -4.86
C GLU A 70 -2.01 7.16 -5.32
N GLU A 71 -1.86 6.94 -6.62
CA GLU A 71 -0.57 6.57 -7.19
C GLU A 71 0.32 7.80 -7.18
N GLU A 72 1.34 7.78 -6.33
CA GLU A 72 2.18 8.95 -6.09
C GLU A 72 3.45 8.96 -6.92
N ALA A 73 4.06 7.79 -7.13
CA ALA A 73 5.33 7.70 -7.82
C ALA A 73 5.51 6.37 -8.53
N GLN A 74 6.35 6.40 -9.57
CA GLN A 74 6.80 5.22 -10.28
C GLN A 74 8.32 5.32 -10.41
N ILE A 75 9.02 4.30 -9.92
CA ILE A 75 10.47 4.23 -10.04
C ILE A 75 10.79 3.08 -11.00
N ARG A 76 11.30 3.44 -12.16
CA ARG A 76 11.57 2.45 -13.20
C ARG A 76 12.69 1.50 -12.78
N GLU A 77 12.46 0.22 -13.04
CA GLU A 77 13.44 -0.85 -12.84
C GLU A 77 14.01 -0.92 -11.42
N PHE A 78 13.20 -0.57 -10.43
CA PHE A 78 13.64 -0.56 -9.04
C PHE A 78 13.91 -1.96 -8.50
N TYR A 79 13.02 -2.91 -8.80
CA TYR A 79 13.16 -4.27 -8.26
C TYR A 79 14.06 -5.15 -9.11
N ALA A 80 14.01 -4.96 -10.42
CA ALA A 80 14.79 -5.71 -11.39
C ALA A 80 14.65 -5.04 -12.75
N ALA A 81 15.42 -5.50 -13.75
CA ALA A 81 15.28 -5.01 -15.12
C ALA A 81 13.83 -5.22 -15.58
N GLY A 82 13.18 -4.15 -16.01
CA GLY A 82 11.78 -4.18 -16.45
C GLY A 82 10.75 -4.29 -15.36
N VAL A 83 11.14 -4.25 -14.09
CA VAL A 83 10.21 -4.36 -12.96
C VAL A 83 10.23 -3.07 -12.15
N ASP A 84 9.21 -2.26 -12.34
CA ASP A 84 9.10 -0.95 -11.71
C ASP A 84 8.52 -1.05 -10.30
N LYS A 85 8.81 -0.03 -9.50
CA LYS A 85 8.18 0.16 -8.19
C LYS A 85 7.09 1.22 -8.33
N ILE A 86 5.90 0.90 -7.88
CA ILE A 86 4.78 1.84 -7.82
C ILE A 86 4.51 2.17 -6.36
N VAL A 87 4.44 3.45 -6.04
CA VAL A 87 4.19 3.93 -4.68
C VAL A 87 2.83 4.57 -4.62
N PHE A 88 2.00 4.09 -3.69
CA PHE A 88 0.69 4.67 -3.40
C PHE A 88 0.75 5.44 -2.09
N ARG A 89 -0.07 6.46 -1.99
CA ARG A 89 -0.11 7.37 -0.83
C ARG A 89 -1.54 7.56 -0.36
N LYS A 90 -1.71 7.59 0.96
CA LYS A 90 -2.97 8.00 1.56
C LYS A 90 -2.72 8.98 2.68
N ALA A 91 -3.38 10.13 2.63
CA ALA A 91 -3.36 11.09 3.71
C ALA A 91 -4.25 10.58 4.84
N LEU A 92 -3.69 10.54 6.06
CA LEU A 92 -4.41 10.08 7.25
C LEU A 92 -5.00 11.25 8.03
N LYS A 93 -4.51 12.44 7.76
CA LYS A 93 -5.01 13.69 8.34
C LYS A 93 -5.45 14.63 7.26
#